data_3314c34ad74519a3a473c0c5945fd903
#
_entry.id   3314c34ad74519a3a473c0c5945fd903
#
_cell.length_a   1.000
_cell.length_b   1.000
_cell.length_c   1.000
_cell.angle_alpha   90.00
_cell.angle_beta   90.00
_cell.angle_gamma   90.00
#
_symmetry.space_group_name_H-M   'P 1'
#
loop_
_entity.id
_entity.type
_entity.pdbx_description
1 polymer ?
#
loop_
_entity_poly.entity_id
_entity_poly.type
_entity_poly.pdbx_seq_one_letter_code
_entity_poly.pdbx_strand_id
1 'polypeptide(L)'
;MIKVGFIGAVSKEWMGGLNYFNNLLFAIDSLNNKELQIFVFVGKKTDEDIKNMFKRYGTVIEDRIFDRKSLKWFLMKLEQKIFKTNFLLENILKKYDIQVLSHSSITKFKNIKTINWIPDFQHIHLPQMFSKKEIENRDKSFIQIIKESDVVVLSSFDALKDLRKFSSEYQNKARVLQFVSQPNSRYFELNENNKNNVLKKYDIKDDFFYMPNQ
;
A
#
# COMPACT_ATOMS: atom_id res chain seq x y z
N MET A 1 -2.23 17.38 15.67
CA MET A 1 -1.64 16.09 15.25
C MET A 1 -2.68 15.33 14.43
N ILE A 2 -2.36 14.99 13.18
CA ILE A 2 -3.25 14.29 12.24
C ILE A 2 -3.03 12.79 12.39
N LYS A 3 -4.10 12.04 12.67
CA LYS A 3 -4.05 10.58 12.78
C LYS A 3 -4.36 9.93 11.42
N VAL A 4 -3.37 9.25 10.87
CA VAL A 4 -3.44 8.58 9.58
C VAL A 4 -3.51 7.07 9.78
N GLY A 5 -4.59 6.46 9.27
CA GLY A 5 -4.78 5.01 9.28
C GLY A 5 -4.32 4.38 7.98
N PHE A 6 -3.69 3.21 8.07
CA PHE A 6 -3.37 2.33 6.96
C PHE A 6 -4.01 0.96 7.21
N ILE A 7 -4.50 0.30 6.16
CA ILE A 7 -4.94 -1.08 6.26
C ILE A 7 -3.78 -1.98 5.83
N GLY A 8 -3.17 -2.64 6.77
CA GLY A 8 -2.03 -3.54 6.56
C GLY A 8 -2.46 -4.91 6.02
N ALA A 9 -3.29 -4.93 4.96
CA ALA A 9 -3.74 -6.16 4.29
C ALA A 9 -2.69 -6.68 3.31
N VAL A 10 -1.47 -6.90 3.79
CA VAL A 10 -0.35 -7.45 3.02
C VAL A 10 -0.01 -8.85 3.52
N SER A 11 0.59 -9.66 2.66
CA SER A 11 1.04 -11.01 3.01
C SER A 11 2.45 -11.26 2.50
N LYS A 12 3.09 -12.31 3.00
CA LYS A 12 4.44 -12.72 2.55
C LYS A 12 4.46 -13.15 1.08
N GLU A 13 3.34 -13.59 0.54
CA GLU A 13 3.21 -13.94 -0.88
C GLU A 13 3.19 -12.71 -1.79
N TRP A 14 2.80 -11.55 -1.24
CA TRP A 14 2.83 -10.29 -1.98
C TRP A 14 3.99 -9.40 -1.52
N MET A 15 5.21 -9.85 -1.80
CA MET A 15 6.44 -9.16 -1.41
C MET A 15 6.52 -7.72 -1.92
N GLY A 16 6.03 -7.46 -3.12
CA GLY A 16 6.00 -6.09 -3.68
C GLY A 16 5.20 -5.12 -2.81
N GLY A 17 4.01 -5.54 -2.37
CA GLY A 17 3.18 -4.74 -1.47
C GLY A 17 3.78 -4.58 -0.08
N LEU A 18 4.35 -5.66 0.47
CA LEU A 18 5.01 -5.63 1.77
C LEU A 18 6.19 -4.63 1.78
N ASN A 19 7.06 -4.71 0.77
CA ASN A 19 8.20 -3.79 0.61
C ASN A 19 7.73 -2.34 0.39
N TYR A 20 6.67 -2.14 -0.40
CA TYR A 20 6.09 -0.82 -0.60
C TYR A 20 5.65 -0.18 0.71
N PHE A 21 4.84 -0.90 1.51
CA PHE A 21 4.38 -0.37 2.81
C PHE A 21 5.54 -0.13 3.77
N ASN A 22 6.50 -1.05 3.85
CA ASN A 22 7.67 -0.87 4.70
C ASN A 22 8.46 0.40 4.33
N ASN A 23 8.73 0.60 3.05
CA ASN A 23 9.47 1.76 2.55
C ASN A 23 8.68 3.07 2.71
N LEU A 24 7.36 3.04 2.44
CA LEU A 24 6.50 4.20 2.62
C LEU A 24 6.46 4.65 4.08
N LEU A 25 6.23 3.72 5.01
CA LEU A 25 6.15 4.04 6.43
C LEU A 25 7.50 4.49 6.98
N PHE A 26 8.59 3.88 6.53
CA PHE A 26 9.93 4.35 6.83
C PHE A 26 10.16 5.79 6.35
N ALA A 27 9.77 6.10 5.11
CA ALA A 27 9.93 7.45 4.58
C ALA A 27 9.12 8.48 5.39
N ILE A 28 7.89 8.14 5.79
CA ILE A 28 7.06 9.00 6.63
C ILE A 28 7.72 9.21 8.01
N ASP A 29 8.21 8.14 8.63
CA ASP A 29 8.89 8.19 9.94
C ASP A 29 10.16 9.04 9.86
N SER A 30 10.94 8.90 8.78
CA SER A 30 12.18 9.65 8.54
C SER A 30 11.96 11.17 8.42
N LEU A 31 10.75 11.61 8.06
CA LEU A 31 10.41 13.04 8.05
C LEU A 31 10.37 13.65 9.46
N ASN A 32 10.32 12.81 10.49
CA ASN A 32 10.22 13.22 11.90
C ASN A 32 9.14 14.28 12.14
N ASN A 33 8.03 14.17 11.41
CA ASN A 33 6.94 15.14 11.48
C ASN A 33 6.03 14.84 12.66
N LYS A 34 6.19 15.62 13.74
CA LYS A 34 5.40 15.48 14.98
C LYS A 34 3.91 15.78 14.81
N GLU A 35 3.48 16.30 13.67
CA GLU A 35 2.07 16.54 13.37
C GLU A 35 1.34 15.29 12.89
N LEU A 36 2.08 14.22 12.49
CA LEU A 36 1.51 12.97 12.03
C LEU A 36 1.61 11.87 13.10
N GLN A 37 0.54 11.11 13.24
CA GLN A 37 0.52 9.87 14.01
C GLN A 37 -0.02 8.73 13.15
N ILE A 38 0.78 7.67 13.02
CA ILE A 38 0.49 6.53 12.15
C ILE A 38 -0.20 5.41 12.94
N PHE A 39 -1.29 4.90 12.37
CA PHE A 39 -2.00 3.71 12.83
C PHE A 39 -2.06 2.69 11.70
N VAL A 40 -1.73 1.44 11.99
CA VAL A 40 -1.86 0.36 11.01
C VAL A 40 -2.85 -0.68 11.52
N PHE A 41 -3.92 -0.88 10.77
CA PHE A 41 -4.99 -1.81 11.09
C PHE A 41 -4.75 -3.15 10.41
N VAL A 42 -4.68 -4.21 11.19
CA VAL A 42 -4.37 -5.57 10.71
C VAL A 42 -5.37 -6.58 11.27
N GLY A 43 -5.45 -7.74 10.62
CA GLY A 43 -6.17 -8.88 11.16
C GLY A 43 -5.46 -9.49 12.37
N LYS A 44 -6.22 -10.13 13.26
CA LYS A 44 -5.63 -10.89 14.37
C LYS A 44 -4.74 -12.05 13.89
N LYS A 45 -5.06 -12.59 12.70
CA LYS A 45 -4.31 -13.70 12.06
C LYS A 45 -3.13 -13.22 11.21
N THR A 46 -2.89 -11.91 11.13
CA THR A 46 -1.72 -11.39 10.41
C THR A 46 -0.44 -11.93 11.03
N ASP A 47 0.51 -12.30 10.18
CA ASP A 47 1.82 -12.82 10.57
C ASP A 47 2.53 -11.86 11.53
N GLU A 48 3.17 -12.39 12.57
CA GLU A 48 3.82 -11.59 13.61
C GLU A 48 5.02 -10.78 13.08
N ASP A 49 5.75 -11.28 12.07
CA ASP A 49 6.85 -10.51 11.46
C ASP A 49 6.30 -9.26 10.76
N ILE A 50 5.14 -9.38 10.08
CA ILE A 50 4.46 -8.26 9.44
C ILE A 50 3.96 -7.25 10.49
N LYS A 51 3.36 -7.73 11.58
CA LYS A 51 2.93 -6.86 12.69
C LYS A 51 4.13 -6.12 13.30
N ASN A 52 5.23 -6.84 13.53
CA ASN A 52 6.45 -6.26 14.10
C ASN A 52 7.11 -5.25 13.16
N MET A 53 7.06 -5.47 11.84
CA MET A 53 7.48 -4.49 10.85
C MET A 53 6.68 -3.19 11.00
N PHE A 54 5.35 -3.28 11.09
CA PHE A 54 4.48 -2.09 11.24
C PHE A 54 4.65 -1.38 12.59
N LYS A 55 4.87 -2.13 13.67
CA LYS A 55 5.12 -1.55 15.03
C LYS A 55 6.34 -0.64 15.09
N ARG A 56 7.27 -0.75 14.14
CA ARG A 56 8.44 0.14 14.06
C ARG A 56 8.07 1.58 13.72
N TYR A 57 6.95 1.77 12.99
CA TYR A 57 6.58 3.05 12.40
C TYR A 57 5.29 3.63 12.96
N GLY A 58 4.52 2.86 13.73
CA GLY A 58 3.27 3.35 14.26
C GLY A 58 2.55 2.39 15.18
N THR A 59 1.36 2.79 15.61
CA THR A 59 0.49 1.98 16.47
C THR A 59 -0.22 0.91 15.64
N VAL A 60 -0.02 -0.37 15.95
CA VAL A 60 -0.71 -1.48 15.30
C VAL A 60 -1.99 -1.82 16.05
N ILE A 61 -3.10 -1.84 15.32
CA ILE A 61 -4.43 -2.17 15.84
C ILE A 61 -4.90 -3.48 15.19
N GLU A 62 -5.21 -4.46 16.03
CA GLU A 62 -5.68 -5.75 15.59
C GLU A 62 -7.21 -5.87 15.74
N ASP A 63 -7.92 -6.14 14.65
CA ASP A 63 -9.34 -6.49 14.70
C ASP A 63 -9.69 -7.58 13.67
N ARG A 64 -10.60 -8.48 14.07
CA ARG A 64 -11.10 -9.57 13.21
C ARG A 64 -11.83 -9.09 11.95
N ILE A 65 -12.20 -7.83 11.86
CA ILE A 65 -12.80 -7.27 10.64
C ILE A 65 -11.82 -7.32 9.45
N PHE A 66 -10.51 -7.32 9.73
CA PHE A 66 -9.45 -7.42 8.72
C PHE A 66 -9.03 -8.87 8.44
N ASP A 67 -9.53 -9.85 9.23
CA ASP A 67 -9.31 -11.26 8.96
C ASP A 67 -10.27 -11.75 7.89
N ARG A 68 -9.78 -12.04 6.70
CA ARG A 68 -10.59 -12.62 5.62
C ARG A 68 -11.32 -13.87 6.10
N LYS A 69 -12.60 -14.00 5.77
CA LYS A 69 -13.53 -15.08 6.18
C LYS A 69 -13.89 -15.08 7.68
N SER A 70 -13.57 -14.08 8.47
CA SER A 70 -14.15 -13.92 9.80
C SER A 70 -15.61 -13.44 9.72
N LEU A 71 -16.40 -13.67 10.77
CA LEU A 71 -17.77 -13.17 10.82
C LEU A 71 -17.84 -11.64 10.68
N LYS A 72 -16.97 -10.91 11.36
CA LYS A 72 -16.89 -9.44 11.23
C LYS A 72 -16.57 -8.99 9.82
N TRP A 73 -15.61 -9.66 9.16
CA TRP A 73 -15.28 -9.40 7.77
C TRP A 73 -16.48 -9.65 6.85
N PHE A 74 -17.19 -10.76 7.06
CA PHE A 74 -18.38 -11.09 6.28
C PHE A 74 -19.48 -10.05 6.46
N LEU A 75 -19.76 -9.63 7.70
CA LEU A 75 -20.75 -8.57 7.99
C LEU A 75 -20.38 -7.25 7.31
N MET A 76 -19.10 -6.86 7.36
CA MET A 76 -18.63 -5.67 6.66
C MET A 76 -18.84 -5.79 5.13
N LYS A 77 -18.53 -6.95 4.55
CA LYS A 77 -18.75 -7.17 3.10
C LYS A 77 -20.23 -7.16 2.73
N LEU A 78 -21.09 -7.69 3.58
CA LEU A 78 -22.54 -7.65 3.41
C LEU A 78 -23.06 -6.21 3.47
N GLU A 79 -22.62 -5.43 4.45
CA GLU A 79 -22.92 -4.00 4.57
C GLU A 79 -22.51 -3.25 3.29
N GLN A 80 -21.28 -3.42 2.83
CA GLN A 80 -20.78 -2.80 1.61
C GLN A 80 -21.63 -3.16 0.37
N LYS A 81 -22.05 -4.41 0.29
CA LYS A 81 -22.84 -4.90 -0.86
C LYS A 81 -24.28 -4.37 -0.85
N ILE A 82 -24.94 -4.40 0.31
CA ILE A 82 -26.37 -4.05 0.44
C ILE A 82 -26.55 -2.54 0.58
N PHE A 83 -25.89 -1.94 1.54
CA PHE A 83 -26.10 -0.54 1.93
C PHE A 83 -25.13 0.43 1.24
N LYS A 84 -24.10 -0.08 0.54
CA LYS A 84 -23.05 0.75 -0.09
C LYS A 84 -22.36 1.68 0.90
N THR A 85 -22.26 1.28 2.17
CA THR A 85 -21.63 2.03 3.26
C THR A 85 -20.43 1.28 3.83
N ASN A 86 -19.65 1.94 4.69
CA ASN A 86 -18.54 1.37 5.44
C ASN A 86 -18.69 1.66 6.94
N PHE A 87 -19.91 1.66 7.46
CA PHE A 87 -20.22 2.07 8.83
C PHE A 87 -19.47 1.23 9.88
N LEU A 88 -19.42 -0.09 9.71
CA LEU A 88 -18.70 -0.97 10.63
C LEU A 88 -17.21 -0.63 10.70
N LEU A 89 -16.59 -0.39 9.54
CA LEU A 89 -15.19 0.02 9.48
C LEU A 89 -14.99 1.44 10.03
N GLU A 90 -15.88 2.37 9.65
CA GLU A 90 -15.81 3.76 10.11
C GLU A 90 -15.89 3.86 11.63
N ASN A 91 -16.71 3.04 12.29
CA ASN A 91 -16.79 3.00 13.75
C ASN A 91 -15.48 2.55 14.41
N ILE A 92 -14.79 1.59 13.79
CA ILE A 92 -13.46 1.17 14.28
C ILE A 92 -12.46 2.31 14.12
N LEU A 93 -12.41 2.96 12.96
CA LEU A 93 -11.50 4.06 12.71
C LEU A 93 -11.76 5.25 13.63
N LYS A 94 -13.03 5.58 13.88
CA LYS A 94 -13.46 6.65 14.81
C LYS A 94 -13.01 6.39 16.24
N LYS A 95 -13.01 5.14 16.70
CA LYS A 95 -12.54 4.79 18.05
C LYS A 95 -11.11 5.24 18.32
N TYR A 96 -10.30 5.37 17.26
CA TYR A 96 -8.91 5.83 17.32
C TYR A 96 -8.74 7.25 16.81
N ASP A 97 -9.83 7.98 16.53
CA ASP A 97 -9.86 9.34 15.97
C ASP A 97 -9.12 9.46 14.65
N ILE A 98 -9.21 8.45 13.79
CA ILE A 98 -8.57 8.47 12.47
C ILE A 98 -9.25 9.51 11.59
N GLN A 99 -8.47 10.47 11.09
CA GLN A 99 -8.94 11.56 10.25
C GLN A 99 -8.70 11.27 8.75
N VAL A 100 -7.65 10.50 8.45
CA VAL A 100 -7.28 10.13 7.09
C VAL A 100 -7.06 8.63 7.02
N LEU A 101 -7.69 7.95 6.06
CA LEU A 101 -7.40 6.57 5.73
C LEU A 101 -6.62 6.52 4.41
N SER A 102 -5.42 5.94 4.46
CA SER A 102 -4.50 5.90 3.33
C SER A 102 -4.31 4.47 2.81
N HIS A 103 -4.13 4.32 1.49
CA HIS A 103 -3.78 3.06 0.80
C HIS A 103 -4.74 1.88 1.08
N SER A 104 -6.03 2.15 1.20
CA SER A 104 -7.01 1.14 1.60
C SER A 104 -7.85 0.57 0.47
N SER A 105 -7.90 1.23 -0.67
CA SER A 105 -8.88 1.00 -1.76
C SER A 105 -10.34 1.09 -1.31
N ILE A 106 -10.58 1.63 -0.12
CA ILE A 106 -11.92 1.84 0.43
C ILE A 106 -12.26 3.31 0.33
N THR A 107 -13.49 3.59 -0.04
CA THR A 107 -14.01 4.92 -0.31
C THR A 107 -15.33 5.12 0.45
N LYS A 108 -15.90 6.32 0.39
CA LYS A 108 -17.22 6.64 0.96
C LYS A 108 -17.30 6.55 2.49
N PHE A 109 -16.41 7.25 3.16
CA PHE A 109 -16.60 7.57 4.57
C PHE A 109 -17.32 8.91 4.74
N LYS A 110 -18.06 9.06 5.83
CA LYS A 110 -18.76 10.31 6.12
C LYS A 110 -17.81 11.40 6.62
N ASN A 111 -16.88 11.04 7.50
CA ASN A 111 -16.02 12.00 8.22
C ASN A 111 -14.52 11.67 8.15
N ILE A 112 -14.12 10.71 7.32
CA ILE A 112 -12.72 10.30 7.17
C ILE A 112 -12.29 10.57 5.76
N LYS A 113 -11.21 11.33 5.58
CA LYS A 113 -10.61 11.60 4.28
C LYS A 113 -9.89 10.36 3.76
N THR A 114 -9.88 10.19 2.45
CA THR A 114 -9.28 9.01 1.82
C THR A 114 -8.17 9.38 0.86
N ILE A 115 -7.02 8.72 1.02
CA ILE A 115 -5.90 8.75 0.10
C ILE A 115 -5.72 7.34 -0.45
N ASN A 116 -6.17 7.08 -1.66
CA ASN A 116 -6.08 5.74 -2.22
C ASN A 116 -5.00 5.65 -3.30
N TRP A 117 -4.37 4.49 -3.38
CA TRP A 117 -3.25 4.23 -4.25
C TRP A 117 -3.65 3.35 -5.43
N ILE A 118 -3.26 3.79 -6.63
CA ILE A 118 -3.31 2.99 -7.85
C ILE A 118 -1.86 2.84 -8.32
N PRO A 119 -1.28 1.64 -8.25
CA PRO A 119 0.13 1.42 -8.56
C PRO A 119 0.45 1.63 -10.03
N ASP A 120 -0.41 1.14 -10.91
CA ASP A 120 -0.22 1.14 -12.37
C ASP A 120 -1.53 0.92 -13.11
N PHE A 121 -1.47 1.07 -14.43
CA PHE A 121 -2.54 0.74 -15.38
C PHE A 121 -2.12 -0.40 -16.33
N GLN A 122 -1.38 -1.38 -15.81
CA GLN A 122 -0.79 -2.47 -16.59
C GLN A 122 -1.80 -3.20 -17.49
N HIS A 123 -3.03 -3.39 -17.02
CA HIS A 123 -4.10 -4.04 -17.78
C HIS A 123 -4.49 -3.29 -19.08
N ILE A 124 -4.19 -1.99 -19.20
CA ILE A 124 -4.40 -1.21 -20.41
C ILE A 124 -3.26 -1.44 -21.41
N HIS A 125 -2.02 -1.55 -20.90
CA HIS A 125 -0.83 -1.70 -21.76
C HIS A 125 -0.58 -3.15 -22.18
N LEU A 126 -0.96 -4.11 -21.33
CA LEU A 126 -0.71 -5.54 -21.50
C LEU A 126 -2.01 -6.34 -21.34
N PRO A 127 -3.08 -6.04 -22.10
CA PRO A 127 -4.38 -6.66 -21.91
C PRO A 127 -4.35 -8.19 -22.10
N GLN A 128 -3.41 -8.71 -22.88
CA GLN A 128 -3.20 -10.15 -23.09
C GLN A 128 -2.77 -10.90 -21.82
N MET A 129 -2.27 -10.20 -20.81
CA MET A 129 -1.87 -10.81 -19.52
C MET A 129 -3.03 -10.94 -18.55
N PHE A 130 -4.22 -10.47 -18.93
CA PHE A 130 -5.40 -10.44 -18.05
C PHE A 130 -6.61 -11.06 -18.75
N SER A 131 -7.45 -11.75 -18.00
CA SER A 131 -8.75 -12.16 -18.52
C SER A 131 -9.66 -10.93 -18.71
N LYS A 132 -10.64 -11.01 -19.62
CA LYS A 132 -11.64 -9.95 -19.83
C LYS A 132 -12.32 -9.52 -18.52
N LYS A 133 -12.66 -10.49 -17.67
CA LYS A 133 -13.29 -10.24 -16.38
C LYS A 133 -12.39 -9.49 -15.41
N GLU A 134 -11.09 -9.75 -15.42
CA GLU A 134 -10.10 -9.01 -14.59
C GLU A 134 -9.96 -7.57 -15.07
N ILE A 135 -9.90 -7.33 -16.39
CA ILE A 135 -9.86 -5.97 -16.97
C ILE A 135 -11.09 -5.20 -16.53
N GLU A 136 -12.29 -5.73 -16.75
CA GLU A 136 -13.55 -5.09 -16.36
C GLU A 136 -13.62 -4.79 -14.84
N ASN A 137 -13.14 -5.70 -14.01
CA ASN A 137 -13.13 -5.50 -12.57
C ASN A 137 -12.12 -4.43 -12.14
N ARG A 138 -10.93 -4.38 -12.78
CA ARG A 138 -9.93 -3.33 -12.54
C ARG A 138 -10.47 -1.97 -12.96
N ASP A 139 -11.05 -1.86 -14.15
CA ASP A 139 -11.65 -0.62 -14.67
C ASP A 139 -12.71 -0.09 -13.70
N LYS A 140 -13.67 -0.93 -13.31
CA LYS A 140 -14.72 -0.56 -12.36
C LYS A 140 -14.15 -0.09 -11.02
N SER A 141 -13.17 -0.84 -10.49
CA SER A 141 -12.52 -0.51 -9.22
C SER A 141 -11.74 0.80 -9.30
N PHE A 142 -10.98 1.02 -10.38
CA PHE A 142 -10.18 2.22 -10.56
C PHE A 142 -11.06 3.45 -10.75
N ILE A 143 -12.13 3.35 -11.59
CA ILE A 143 -13.11 4.43 -11.73
C ILE A 143 -13.72 4.79 -10.37
N GLN A 144 -14.09 3.78 -9.57
CA GLN A 144 -14.65 4.01 -8.25
C GLN A 144 -13.63 4.71 -7.33
N ILE A 145 -12.39 4.23 -7.26
CA ILE A 145 -11.33 4.83 -6.47
C ILE A 145 -11.09 6.27 -6.89
N ILE A 146 -10.92 6.53 -8.19
CA ILE A 146 -10.65 7.87 -8.73
C ILE A 146 -11.80 8.83 -8.43
N LYS A 147 -13.03 8.38 -8.64
CA LYS A 147 -14.23 9.20 -8.42
C LYS A 147 -14.46 9.54 -6.95
N GLU A 148 -14.31 8.57 -6.08
CA GLU A 148 -14.80 8.63 -4.69
C GLU A 148 -13.73 8.99 -3.67
N SER A 149 -12.42 8.87 -3.98
CA SER A 149 -11.35 9.27 -3.08
C SER A 149 -11.18 10.79 -3.03
N ASP A 150 -10.71 11.30 -1.90
CA ASP A 150 -10.30 12.71 -1.79
C ASP A 150 -8.98 12.95 -2.55
N VAL A 151 -8.04 12.01 -2.45
CA VAL A 151 -6.76 12.03 -3.18
C VAL A 151 -6.47 10.65 -3.75
N VAL A 152 -5.93 10.63 -4.97
CA VAL A 152 -5.42 9.40 -5.61
C VAL A 152 -3.91 9.51 -5.76
N VAL A 153 -3.19 8.56 -5.19
CA VAL A 153 -1.73 8.47 -5.27
C VAL A 153 -1.35 7.49 -6.37
N LEU A 154 -0.39 7.88 -7.19
CA LEU A 154 0.15 7.11 -8.31
C LEU A 154 1.65 6.92 -8.13
N SER A 155 2.17 5.75 -8.55
CA SER A 155 3.57 5.39 -8.34
C SER A 155 4.55 6.07 -9.28
N SER A 156 4.08 6.66 -10.39
CA SER A 156 4.94 7.28 -11.40
C SER A 156 4.23 8.37 -12.19
N PHE A 157 5.01 9.20 -12.86
CA PHE A 157 4.48 10.18 -13.82
C PHE A 157 3.83 9.50 -15.04
N ASP A 158 4.25 8.29 -15.37
CA ASP A 158 3.62 7.49 -16.43
C ASP A 158 2.23 7.03 -16.02
N ALA A 159 2.08 6.52 -14.80
CA ALA A 159 0.76 6.20 -14.25
C ALA A 159 -0.16 7.44 -14.18
N LEU A 160 0.40 8.64 -13.97
CA LEU A 160 -0.37 9.89 -14.05
C LEU A 160 -0.85 10.19 -15.48
N LYS A 161 -0.02 9.92 -16.50
CA LYS A 161 -0.45 10.05 -17.92
C LYS A 161 -1.57 9.07 -18.25
N ASP A 162 -1.46 7.84 -17.74
CA ASP A 162 -2.49 6.82 -17.93
C ASP A 162 -3.80 7.21 -17.24
N LEU A 163 -3.75 7.70 -16.00
CA LEU A 163 -4.93 8.20 -15.31
C LEU A 163 -5.62 9.33 -16.12
N ARG A 164 -4.86 10.27 -16.69
CA ARG A 164 -5.40 11.36 -17.51
C ARG A 164 -6.13 10.85 -18.74
N LYS A 165 -5.64 9.78 -19.37
CA LYS A 165 -6.32 9.12 -20.50
C LYS A 165 -7.55 8.35 -20.05
N PHE A 166 -7.43 7.66 -18.90
CA PHE A 166 -8.45 6.80 -18.34
C PHE A 166 -9.64 7.59 -17.75
N SER A 167 -9.37 8.72 -17.08
CA SER A 167 -10.38 9.55 -16.40
C SER A 167 -9.89 10.98 -16.20
N SER A 168 -9.92 11.78 -17.28
CA SER A 168 -9.37 13.15 -17.28
C SER A 168 -10.08 14.10 -16.31
N GLU A 169 -11.37 13.93 -16.08
CA GLU A 169 -12.18 14.80 -15.22
C GLU A 169 -11.74 14.84 -13.75
N TYR A 170 -11.03 13.80 -13.27
CA TYR A 170 -10.57 13.68 -11.89
C TYR A 170 -9.06 13.85 -11.72
N GLN A 171 -8.34 14.29 -12.74
CA GLN A 171 -6.88 14.44 -12.68
C GLN A 171 -6.37 15.38 -11.59
N ASN A 172 -7.18 16.34 -11.17
CA ASN A 172 -6.86 17.29 -10.10
C ASN A 172 -6.68 16.63 -8.73
N LYS A 173 -7.28 15.45 -8.52
CA LYS A 173 -7.12 14.65 -7.29
C LYS A 173 -5.85 13.80 -7.28
N ALA A 174 -5.22 13.63 -8.44
CA ALA A 174 -4.05 12.76 -8.58
C ALA A 174 -2.77 13.43 -8.06
N ARG A 175 -1.96 12.65 -7.37
CA ARG A 175 -0.61 13.03 -6.91
C ARG A 175 0.34 11.90 -7.22
N VAL A 176 1.55 12.23 -7.62
CA VAL A 176 2.61 11.23 -7.82
C VAL A 176 3.41 11.10 -6.53
N LEU A 177 3.51 9.87 -6.05
CA LEU A 177 4.38 9.47 -4.95
C LEU A 177 5.24 8.31 -5.45
N GLN A 178 6.45 8.63 -5.88
CA GLN A 178 7.37 7.64 -6.41
C GLN A 178 7.81 6.67 -5.32
N PHE A 179 8.16 5.45 -5.73
CA PHE A 179 8.69 4.46 -4.80
C PHE A 179 10.00 4.96 -4.19
N VAL A 180 10.16 4.70 -2.92
CA VAL A 180 11.45 4.78 -2.24
C VAL A 180 11.95 3.38 -1.96
N SER A 181 13.25 3.18 -2.02
CA SER A 181 13.91 1.93 -1.66
C SER A 181 14.87 2.20 -0.51
N GLN A 182 14.74 1.39 0.53
CA GLN A 182 15.63 1.48 1.67
C GLN A 182 16.58 0.26 1.65
N PRO A 183 17.88 0.48 1.49
CA PRO A 183 18.85 -0.59 1.64
C PRO A 183 18.81 -1.17 3.06
N ASN A 184 19.10 -2.46 3.19
CA ASN A 184 19.28 -3.08 4.50
C ASN A 184 20.43 -2.36 5.24
N SER A 185 20.33 -2.21 6.57
CA SER A 185 21.36 -1.57 7.39
C SER A 185 22.76 -2.14 7.16
N ARG A 186 22.85 -3.44 6.92
CA ARG A 186 24.11 -4.11 6.57
C ARG A 186 24.78 -3.54 5.31
N TYR A 187 24.00 -2.94 4.39
CA TYR A 187 24.57 -2.30 3.21
C TYR A 187 25.54 -1.18 3.57
N PHE A 188 25.24 -0.42 4.61
CA PHE A 188 26.08 0.68 5.07
C PHE A 188 27.27 0.23 5.94
N GLU A 189 27.26 -1.02 6.39
CA GLU A 189 28.35 -1.67 7.15
C GLU A 189 29.34 -2.38 6.23
N LEU A 190 29.01 -2.54 4.94
CA LEU A 190 29.86 -3.20 3.97
C LEU A 190 31.08 -2.33 3.63
N ASN A 191 32.22 -2.97 3.57
CA ASN A 191 33.50 -2.38 3.17
C ASN A 191 34.15 -3.18 2.02
N GLU A 192 35.27 -2.69 1.48
CA GLU A 192 35.98 -3.34 0.39
C GLU A 192 36.37 -4.79 0.68
N ASN A 193 36.71 -5.12 1.94
CA ASN A 193 37.01 -6.50 2.34
C ASN A 193 35.80 -7.41 2.21
N ASN A 194 34.60 -6.93 2.58
CA ASN A 194 33.35 -7.69 2.40
C ASN A 194 33.08 -7.95 0.93
N LYS A 195 33.26 -6.92 0.08
CA LYS A 195 33.10 -7.02 -1.38
C LYS A 195 34.06 -8.09 -1.93
N ASN A 196 35.34 -7.98 -1.63
CA ASN A 196 36.36 -8.92 -2.11
C ASN A 196 36.10 -10.36 -1.65
N ASN A 197 35.61 -10.56 -0.41
CA ASN A 197 35.23 -11.88 0.08
C ASN A 197 34.06 -12.49 -0.69
N VAL A 198 33.04 -11.68 -1.05
CA VAL A 198 31.90 -12.13 -1.86
C VAL A 198 32.37 -12.48 -3.27
N LEU A 199 33.16 -11.62 -3.94
CA LEU A 199 33.70 -11.88 -5.26
C LEU A 199 34.51 -13.17 -5.29
N LYS A 200 35.40 -13.37 -4.31
CA LYS A 200 36.19 -14.59 -4.13
C LYS A 200 35.31 -15.84 -3.91
N LYS A 201 34.30 -15.74 -3.07
CA LYS A 201 33.38 -16.84 -2.77
C LYS A 201 32.66 -17.37 -4.01
N TYR A 202 32.33 -16.50 -4.96
CA TYR A 202 31.63 -16.85 -6.18
C TYR A 202 32.54 -16.90 -7.43
N ASP A 203 33.86 -16.83 -7.24
CA ASP A 203 34.88 -16.81 -8.31
C ASP A 203 34.62 -15.75 -9.41
N ILE A 204 34.16 -14.58 -9.00
CA ILE A 204 33.88 -13.47 -9.90
C ILE A 204 35.14 -12.66 -10.04
N LYS A 205 35.69 -12.60 -11.28
CA LYS A 205 36.99 -11.97 -11.59
C LYS A 205 36.87 -10.66 -12.34
N ASP A 206 35.76 -10.51 -13.07
CA ASP A 206 35.54 -9.37 -13.96
C ASP A 206 34.31 -8.56 -13.49
N ASP A 207 34.15 -7.37 -14.04
CA ASP A 207 32.95 -6.56 -13.84
C ASP A 207 31.75 -7.30 -14.41
N PHE A 208 30.64 -7.26 -13.67
CA PHE A 208 29.41 -7.96 -14.03
C PHE A 208 28.16 -7.13 -13.72
N PHE A 209 27.11 -7.39 -14.48
CA PHE A 209 25.77 -6.90 -14.17
C PHE A 209 25.02 -7.98 -13.42
N TYR A 210 24.43 -7.60 -12.28
CA TYR A 210 23.57 -8.47 -11.51
C TYR A 210 22.11 -8.04 -11.64
N MET A 211 21.29 -8.92 -12.21
CA MET A 211 19.85 -8.73 -12.32
C MET A 211 19.15 -9.83 -11.52
N PRO A 212 18.74 -9.55 -10.28
CA PRO A 212 17.99 -10.54 -9.49
C PRO A 212 16.64 -10.81 -10.15
N ASN A 213 16.35 -12.08 -10.38
CA ASN A 213 15.08 -12.54 -10.92
C ASN A 213 14.39 -13.41 -9.87
N GLN A 214 13.06 -13.32 -9.79
CA GLN A 214 12.22 -14.16 -8.93
C GLN A 214 11.69 -15.36 -9.70
#